data_b7e3aaf5e3fc60f390bab07f7b2d8fba
#
_entry.id   b7e3aaf5e3fc60f390bab07f7b2d8fba
#
_cell.length_a   1.000
_cell.length_b   1.000
_cell.length_c   1.000
_cell.angle_alpha   90.00
_cell.angle_beta   90.00
_cell.angle_gamma   90.00
#
_symmetry.space_group_name_H-M   'P 1'
#
loop_
_entity.id
_entity.type
_entity.pdbx_description
1 polymer ?
#
loop_
_entity_poly.entity_id
_entity_poly.type
_entity_poly.pdbx_seq_one_letter_code
_entity_poly.pdbx_strand_id
1 'polypeptide(L)'
;MDLLLNIVMVVKNGGLRHREDGPAIEWNNGDKWWYINGLRHREDDPAVERSDGGKEWYINDKLHREDGPAVELSNGNKFWYLNDINYTEDQYNQEIIKLKLKRLIEL
;
A
#
# COMPACT_ATOMS: atom_id res chain seq x y z
N MET A 1 -2.34 25.78 14.91
CA MET A 1 -2.55 24.31 14.74
C MET A 1 -1.29 23.57 15.18
N ASP A 2 -1.46 22.63 16.03
CA ASP A 2 -0.35 21.89 16.57
C ASP A 2 -0.16 20.60 15.76
N LEU A 3 0.98 20.49 15.08
CA LEU A 3 1.26 19.31 14.23
C LEU A 3 1.44 18.04 15.06
N LEU A 4 1.80 18.16 16.34
CA LEU A 4 1.98 17.01 17.20
C LEU A 4 0.66 16.28 17.48
N LEU A 5 -0.48 16.94 17.27
CA LEU A 5 -1.80 16.37 17.48
C LEU A 5 -2.33 15.66 16.23
N ASN A 6 -1.57 15.63 15.13
CA ASN A 6 -2.01 14.96 13.90
C ASN A 6 -1.91 13.45 13.95
N ILE A 7 -1.18 12.88 14.90
CA ILE A 7 -1.03 11.44 15.04
C ILE A 7 -1.87 10.97 16.22
N VAL A 8 -2.88 10.13 15.95
CA VAL A 8 -3.77 9.59 16.97
C VAL A 8 -3.18 8.33 17.60
N MET A 9 -2.58 7.48 16.79
CA MET A 9 -2.02 6.22 17.27
C MET A 9 -0.79 5.83 16.47
N VAL A 10 0.24 5.36 17.18
CA VAL A 10 1.43 4.77 16.58
C VAL A 10 1.77 3.51 17.37
N VAL A 11 1.88 2.38 16.68
CA VAL A 11 2.28 1.11 17.28
C VAL A 11 3.69 0.78 16.77
N LYS A 12 4.55 0.26 17.66
CA LYS A 12 5.97 0.04 17.34
C LYS A 12 6.44 -1.34 17.79
N ASN A 13 7.47 -1.83 17.11
CA ASN A 13 8.17 -3.05 17.45
C ASN A 13 9.67 -2.77 17.34
N GLY A 14 10.39 -2.80 18.49
CA GLY A 14 11.82 -2.50 18.51
C GLY A 14 12.16 -1.12 17.98
N GLY A 15 11.32 -0.12 18.22
CA GLY A 15 11.51 1.24 17.72
C GLY A 15 10.98 1.48 16.30
N LEU A 16 10.55 0.45 15.60
CA LEU A 16 9.99 0.57 14.25
C LEU A 16 8.47 0.65 14.31
N ARG A 17 7.88 1.40 13.37
CA ARG A 17 6.42 1.40 13.20
C ARG A 17 5.97 0.00 12.82
N HIS A 18 4.98 -0.54 13.55
CA HIS A 18 4.60 -1.92 13.35
C HIS A 18 3.24 -2.20 14.00
N ARG A 19 2.37 -2.87 13.26
CA ARG A 19 1.14 -3.44 13.80
C ARG A 19 0.62 -4.49 12.83
N GLU A 20 0.26 -5.66 13.35
CA GLU A 20 -0.18 -6.78 12.50
C GLU A 20 -1.70 -6.82 12.32
N ASP A 21 -2.47 -6.27 13.26
CA ASP A 21 -3.93 -6.40 13.27
C ASP A 21 -4.66 -5.09 12.96
N GLY A 22 -3.97 -4.11 12.41
CA GLY A 22 -4.59 -2.83 12.08
C GLY A 22 -3.55 -1.82 11.64
N PRO A 23 -3.96 -0.55 11.43
CA PRO A 23 -3.01 0.49 11.04
C PRO A 23 -2.05 0.80 12.18
N ALA A 24 -0.76 0.95 11.86
CA ALA A 24 0.25 1.34 12.84
C ALA A 24 0.17 2.83 13.16
N ILE A 25 -0.35 3.63 12.24
CA ILE A 25 -0.57 5.08 12.43
C ILE A 25 -1.99 5.42 12.03
N GLU A 26 -2.68 6.15 12.88
CA GLU A 26 -3.94 6.79 12.53
C GLU A 26 -3.77 8.28 12.77
N TRP A 27 -3.99 9.08 11.70
CA TRP A 27 -3.86 10.52 11.75
C TRP A 27 -5.18 11.17 12.17
N ASN A 28 -5.13 12.37 12.73
CA ASN A 28 -6.34 13.08 13.16
C ASN A 28 -7.34 13.31 12.01
N ASN A 29 -6.84 13.45 10.78
CA ASN A 29 -7.70 13.68 9.63
C ASN A 29 -8.38 12.40 9.11
N GLY A 30 -8.08 11.24 9.72
CA GLY A 30 -8.65 9.96 9.32
C GLY A 30 -7.78 9.11 8.41
N ASP A 31 -6.63 9.60 8.00
CA ASP A 31 -5.68 8.79 7.23
C ASP A 31 -5.20 7.62 8.08
N LYS A 32 -5.02 6.44 7.45
CA LYS A 32 -4.55 5.23 8.12
C LYS A 32 -3.41 4.63 7.33
N TRP A 33 -2.35 4.28 8.03
CA TRP A 33 -1.13 3.74 7.42
C TRP A 33 -0.74 2.45 8.11
N TRP A 34 -0.54 1.38 7.34
CA TRP A 34 -0.13 0.06 7.82
C TRP A 34 1.36 -0.12 7.63
N TYR A 35 2.02 -0.58 8.69
CA TYR A 35 3.47 -0.82 8.71
C TYR A 35 3.77 -2.17 9.33
N ILE A 36 4.75 -2.87 8.76
CA ILE A 36 5.34 -4.07 9.34
C ILE A 36 6.85 -3.83 9.39
N ASN A 37 7.43 -3.87 10.59
CA ASN A 37 8.87 -3.67 10.82
C ASN A 37 9.42 -2.41 10.14
N GLY A 38 8.69 -1.30 10.24
CA GLY A 38 9.11 -0.01 9.70
C GLY A 38 8.82 0.20 8.22
N LEU A 39 8.28 -0.79 7.53
CA LEU A 39 7.98 -0.72 6.09
C LEU A 39 6.48 -0.65 5.89
N ARG A 40 6.02 0.22 5.00
CA ARG A 40 4.60 0.24 4.60
C ARG A 40 4.29 -1.10 3.96
N HIS A 41 3.29 -1.78 4.50
CA HIS A 41 3.00 -3.14 4.09
C HIS A 41 1.61 -3.56 4.53
N ARG A 42 0.83 -4.12 3.62
CA ARG A 42 -0.43 -4.76 3.95
C ARG A 42 -0.77 -5.77 2.86
N GLU A 43 -1.10 -7.00 3.26
CA GLU A 43 -1.51 -8.03 2.30
C GLU A 43 -2.95 -7.76 1.87
N ASP A 44 -3.22 -7.89 0.58
CA ASP A 44 -4.56 -7.88 -0.03
C ASP A 44 -5.30 -6.53 -0.01
N ASP A 45 -4.99 -5.63 0.90
CA ASP A 45 -5.66 -4.34 1.06
C ASP A 45 -4.67 -3.19 0.97
N PRO A 46 -5.12 -1.94 0.80
CA PRO A 46 -4.19 -0.81 0.72
C PRO A 46 -3.46 -0.57 2.05
N ALA A 47 -2.16 -0.31 1.97
CA ALA A 47 -1.35 0.01 3.15
C ALA A 47 -1.48 1.47 3.55
N VAL A 48 -2.01 2.32 2.68
CA VAL A 48 -2.36 3.71 2.98
C VAL A 48 -3.80 3.93 2.56
N GLU A 49 -4.64 4.33 3.51
CA GLU A 49 -6.02 4.74 3.25
C GLU A 49 -6.16 6.19 3.67
N ARG A 50 -6.43 7.05 2.71
CA ARG A 50 -6.56 8.48 2.96
C ARG A 50 -7.99 8.85 3.27
N SER A 51 -8.18 9.88 4.08
CA SER A 51 -9.51 10.32 4.48
C SER A 51 -10.35 10.80 3.30
N ASP A 52 -9.71 11.23 2.20
CA ASP A 52 -10.40 11.66 0.99
C ASP A 52 -10.82 10.50 0.07
N GLY A 53 -10.53 9.25 0.46
CA GLY A 53 -10.83 8.05 -0.31
C GLY A 53 -9.68 7.52 -1.14
N GLY A 54 -8.56 8.23 -1.19
CA GLY A 54 -7.36 7.76 -1.89
C GLY A 54 -6.78 6.52 -1.24
N LYS A 55 -6.19 5.62 -2.05
CA LYS A 55 -5.65 4.35 -1.58
C LYS A 55 -4.33 4.05 -2.26
N GLU A 56 -3.40 3.48 -1.51
CA GLU A 56 -2.10 3.06 -2.02
C GLU A 56 -1.75 1.68 -1.47
N TRP A 57 -1.36 0.78 -2.35
CA TRP A 57 -0.97 -0.58 -1.99
C TRP A 57 0.56 -0.69 -1.93
N TYR A 58 1.07 -1.13 -0.79
CA TYR A 58 2.51 -1.30 -0.56
C TYR A 58 2.80 -2.70 -0.04
N ILE A 59 3.88 -3.27 -0.56
CA ILE A 59 4.47 -4.50 -0.06
C ILE A 59 5.94 -4.19 0.20
N ASN A 60 6.39 -4.33 1.45
CA ASN A 60 7.76 -4.02 1.86
C ASN A 60 8.22 -2.64 1.38
N ASP A 61 7.35 -1.63 1.59
CA ASP A 61 7.59 -0.22 1.29
C ASP A 61 7.67 0.10 -0.20
N LYS A 62 7.27 -0.82 -1.07
CA LYS A 62 7.21 -0.62 -2.52
C LYS A 62 5.77 -0.64 -3.00
N LEU A 63 5.43 0.28 -3.89
CA LEU A 63 4.11 0.27 -4.53
C LEU A 63 3.97 -1.02 -5.31
N HIS A 64 2.95 -1.81 -4.99
CA HIS A 64 2.77 -3.13 -5.57
C HIS A 64 1.34 -3.64 -5.38
N ARG A 65 0.70 -4.02 -6.47
CA ARG A 65 -0.60 -4.67 -6.41
C ARG A 65 -0.76 -5.57 -7.63
N GLU A 66 -1.15 -6.82 -7.40
CA GLU A 66 -1.25 -7.81 -8.48
C GLU A 66 -2.66 -8.01 -9.01
N ASP A 67 -3.66 -7.39 -8.39
CA ASP A 67 -5.05 -7.53 -8.82
C ASP A 67 -5.71 -6.18 -9.11
N GLY A 68 -4.93 -5.17 -9.46
CA GLY A 68 -5.45 -3.86 -9.81
C GLY A 68 -4.41 -2.77 -9.72
N PRO A 69 -4.83 -1.50 -9.81
CA PRO A 69 -3.91 -0.38 -9.67
C PRO A 69 -3.39 -0.28 -8.23
N ALA A 70 -2.09 0.04 -8.09
CA ALA A 70 -1.48 0.19 -6.77
C ALA A 70 -1.74 1.56 -6.16
N VAL A 71 -2.19 2.53 -6.96
CA VAL A 71 -2.60 3.85 -6.48
C VAL A 71 -3.96 4.17 -7.09
N GLU A 72 -4.91 4.53 -6.22
CA GLU A 72 -6.22 5.03 -6.63
C GLU A 72 -6.42 6.37 -5.93
N LEU A 73 -6.46 7.45 -6.70
CA LEU A 73 -6.67 8.79 -6.15
C LEU A 73 -8.15 9.06 -5.95
N SER A 74 -8.47 9.99 -5.07
CA SER A 74 -9.85 10.37 -4.77
C SER A 74 -10.60 10.91 -6.01
N ASN A 75 -9.86 11.44 -6.99
CA ASN A 75 -10.46 11.94 -8.24
C ASN A 75 -10.70 10.83 -9.27
N GLY A 76 -10.40 9.56 -8.94
CA GLY A 76 -10.59 8.43 -9.82
C GLY A 76 -9.40 8.04 -10.67
N ASN A 77 -8.32 8.83 -10.64
CA ASN A 77 -7.10 8.47 -11.36
C ASN A 77 -6.47 7.22 -10.77
N LYS A 78 -5.93 6.36 -11.62
CA LYS A 78 -5.36 5.07 -11.21
C LYS A 78 -3.97 4.91 -11.82
N PHE A 79 -3.08 4.28 -11.04
CA PHE A 79 -1.71 4.02 -11.48
C PHE A 79 -1.33 2.58 -11.12
N TRP A 80 -0.74 1.87 -12.09
CA TRP A 80 -0.38 0.46 -11.93
C TRP A 80 1.10 0.31 -11.64
N TYR A 81 1.42 -0.42 -10.56
CA TYR A 81 2.80 -0.64 -10.12
C TYR A 81 3.03 -2.09 -9.74
N LEU A 82 4.21 -2.60 -10.07
CA LEU A 82 4.74 -3.85 -9.56
C LEU A 82 6.16 -3.54 -9.07
N ASN A 83 6.41 -3.73 -7.77
CA ASN A 83 7.71 -3.46 -7.15
C ASN A 83 8.25 -2.06 -7.48
N ASP A 84 7.42 -1.03 -7.29
CA ASP A 84 7.74 0.38 -7.56
C ASP A 84 7.90 0.73 -9.03
N ILE A 85 7.71 -0.20 -9.95
CA ILE A 85 7.80 0.08 -11.40
C ILE A 85 6.40 0.42 -11.90
N ASN A 86 6.28 1.61 -12.50
CA ASN A 86 5.02 2.09 -13.08
C ASN A 86 4.80 1.53 -14.48
N TYR A 87 3.59 1.08 -14.75
CA TYR A 87 3.18 0.53 -16.06
C TYR A 87 1.92 1.24 -16.55
N THR A 88 1.72 1.27 -17.86
CA THR A 88 0.38 1.52 -18.38
C THR A 88 -0.50 0.31 -18.02
N GLU A 89 -1.82 0.48 -18.07
CA GLU A 89 -2.72 -0.62 -17.76
C GLU A 89 -2.46 -1.83 -18.67
N ASP A 90 -2.26 -1.61 -19.98
CA ASP A 90 -1.98 -2.69 -20.91
C ASP A 90 -0.69 -3.41 -20.59
N GLN A 91 0.39 -2.65 -20.32
CA GLN A 91 1.67 -3.23 -19.93
C GLN A 91 1.56 -4.03 -18.63
N TYR A 92 0.83 -3.47 -17.67
CA TYR A 92 0.58 -4.12 -16.38
C TYR A 92 -0.11 -5.48 -16.59
N ASN A 93 -1.15 -5.51 -17.40
CA ASN A 93 -1.88 -6.75 -17.68
C ASN A 93 -0.98 -7.81 -18.31
N GLN A 94 -0.07 -7.40 -19.20
CA GLN A 94 0.91 -8.31 -19.79
C GLN A 94 1.88 -8.87 -18.75
N GLU A 95 2.35 -8.00 -17.83
CA GLU A 95 3.25 -8.44 -16.76
C GLU A 95 2.57 -9.39 -15.79
N ILE A 96 1.30 -9.16 -15.48
CA ILE A 96 0.52 -10.06 -14.61
C ILE A 96 0.37 -11.43 -15.27
N ILE A 97 0.11 -11.49 -16.57
CA ILE A 97 0.02 -12.76 -17.29
C ILE A 97 1.35 -13.52 -17.19
N LYS A 98 2.48 -12.83 -17.38
CA LYS A 98 3.81 -13.43 -17.25
C LYS A 98 4.04 -13.99 -15.84
N LEU A 99 3.66 -13.24 -14.81
CA LEU A 99 3.80 -13.70 -13.42
C LEU A 99 2.97 -14.95 -13.16
N LYS A 100 1.73 -14.98 -13.61
CA LYS A 100 0.85 -16.14 -13.42
C LYS A 100 1.38 -17.36 -14.13
N LEU A 101 1.87 -17.20 -15.36
CA LEU A 101 2.46 -18.30 -16.12
C LEU A 101 3.72 -18.82 -15.44
N LYS A 102 4.57 -17.92 -14.96
CA LYS A 102 5.79 -18.31 -14.24
C LYS A 102 5.47 -19.13 -12.99
N ARG A 103 4.47 -18.70 -12.23
CA ARG A 103 4.05 -19.43 -11.02
C ARG A 103 3.51 -20.81 -11.34
N LEU A 104 2.78 -20.97 -12.45
CA LEU A 104 2.30 -22.28 -12.89
C LEU A 104 3.45 -23.21 -13.25
N ILE A 105 4.48 -22.70 -13.92
CA ILE A 105 5.64 -23.48 -14.32
C ILE A 105 6.45 -23.92 -13.09
N GLU A 106 6.50 -23.09 -12.05
CA GLU A 106 7.26 -23.37 -10.84
C GLU A 106 6.55 -24.33 -9.86
N LEU A 107 5.31 -24.69 -10.16
CA LEU A 107 4.61 -25.67 -9.34
C LEU A 107 5.16 -27.07 -9.59
#